data_69408774768af2ba1b4b5990a4441aaa
#
_entry.id   69408774768af2ba1b4b5990a4441aaa
#
_cell.length_a   1.000
_cell.length_b   1.000
_cell.length_c   1.000
_cell.angle_alpha   90.00
_cell.angle_beta   90.00
_cell.angle_gamma   90.00
#
_symmetry.space_group_name_H-M   'P 1'
#
loop_
_entity.id
_entity.type
_entity.pdbx_description
1 polymer ?
#
loop_
_entity_poly.entity_id
_entity_poly.type
_entity_poly.pdbx_seq_one_letter_code
_entity_poly.pdbx_strand_id
1 'polypeptide(L)'
;NPLPFRNFSAGYYQGFSDLAPAALEIISEVRSHPGSLFQINTLGGQIINGPDSAYAHRAFPFLGEAQAYWTAGENAKRESLLESSERIRLAIARAGITRHYRNYPSLKFEPWQDAYYGATYPTLQAIKLRYDPENVIRHAQSVVA
;
A
#
# COMPACT_ATOMS: atom_id res chain seq x y z
N ASN A 1 19.68 10.84 14.61
CA ASN A 1 18.35 10.56 15.13
C ASN A 1 17.50 9.91 14.03
N PRO A 2 16.66 8.92 14.34
CA PRO A 2 15.76 8.35 13.35
C PRO A 2 14.82 9.43 12.81
N LEU A 3 14.60 9.43 11.50
CA LEU A 3 13.68 10.33 10.83
C LEU A 3 12.27 9.72 10.88
N PRO A 4 11.29 10.35 11.56
CA PRO A 4 9.92 9.90 11.54
C PRO A 4 9.35 9.93 10.12
N PHE A 5 8.58 8.90 9.76
CA PHE A 5 7.96 8.81 8.45
C PHE A 5 6.61 8.09 8.51
N ARG A 6 5.86 8.27 7.46
CA ARG A 6 4.67 7.48 7.10
C ARG A 6 4.82 7.00 5.67
N ASN A 7 4.49 5.73 5.42
CA ASN A 7 4.31 5.23 4.06
C ASN A 7 3.02 4.42 3.93
N PHE A 8 2.58 4.22 2.70
CA PHE A 8 1.52 3.28 2.34
C PHE A 8 1.65 2.86 0.88
N SER A 9 1.08 1.71 0.55
CA SER A 9 1.01 1.24 -0.83
C SER A 9 0.12 2.17 -1.66
N ALA A 10 0.69 2.74 -2.70
CA ALA A 10 -0.06 3.51 -3.70
C ALA A 10 -0.64 2.62 -4.81
N GLY A 11 -0.60 1.30 -4.65
CA GLY A 11 -1.26 0.32 -5.48
C GLY A 11 -0.39 -0.28 -6.57
N TYR A 12 -0.95 -1.29 -7.21
CA TYR A 12 -0.36 -1.97 -8.36
C TYR A 12 -0.99 -1.48 -9.67
N TYR A 13 -0.18 -1.34 -10.71
CA TYR A 13 -0.59 -0.82 -12.02
C TYR A 13 -0.11 -1.75 -13.15
N GLN A 14 -0.92 -1.85 -14.23
CA GLN A 14 -0.50 -2.45 -15.50
C GLN A 14 0.28 -1.46 -16.36
N GLY A 15 -0.03 -0.17 -16.25
CA GLY A 15 0.61 0.89 -17.00
C GLY A 15 0.27 2.27 -16.46
N PHE A 16 0.84 3.31 -17.10
CA PHE A 16 0.58 4.70 -16.73
C PHE A 16 -0.89 5.08 -16.87
N SER A 17 -1.63 4.45 -17.80
CA SER A 17 -3.06 4.68 -17.98
C SER A 17 -3.88 4.48 -16.72
N ASP A 18 -3.49 3.53 -15.86
CA ASP A 18 -4.19 3.25 -14.60
C ASP A 18 -3.99 4.37 -13.58
N LEU A 19 -2.79 4.97 -13.57
CA LEU A 19 -2.43 6.04 -12.65
C LEU A 19 -2.83 7.42 -13.17
N ALA A 20 -2.97 7.59 -14.48
CA ALA A 20 -3.21 8.87 -15.14
C ALA A 20 -4.37 9.69 -14.52
N PRO A 21 -5.52 9.10 -14.12
CA PRO A 21 -6.61 9.84 -13.50
C PRO A 21 -6.23 10.51 -12.18
N ALA A 22 -5.24 9.96 -11.45
CA ALA A 22 -4.78 10.48 -10.16
C ALA A 22 -3.48 11.32 -10.30
N ALA A 23 -2.80 11.27 -11.44
CA ALA A 23 -1.42 11.75 -11.59
C ALA A 23 -1.26 13.24 -11.26
N LEU A 24 -2.16 14.10 -11.76
CA LEU A 24 -2.07 15.55 -11.52
C LEU A 24 -2.26 15.92 -10.06
N GLU A 25 -3.19 15.25 -9.36
CA GLU A 25 -3.41 15.46 -7.94
C GLU A 25 -2.21 14.98 -7.12
N ILE A 26 -1.67 13.80 -7.42
CA ILE A 26 -0.45 13.28 -6.78
C ILE A 26 0.72 14.24 -6.95
N ILE A 27 0.96 14.72 -8.16
CA ILE A 27 2.04 15.69 -8.45
C ILE A 27 1.84 16.98 -7.68
N SER A 28 0.60 17.50 -7.62
CA SER A 28 0.26 18.71 -6.87
C SER A 28 0.55 18.53 -5.38
N GLU A 29 0.12 17.43 -4.78
CA GLU A 29 0.35 17.13 -3.37
C GLU A 29 1.84 17.01 -3.04
N VAL A 30 2.61 16.26 -3.84
CA VAL A 30 4.06 16.10 -3.65
C VAL A 30 4.80 17.43 -3.77
N ARG A 31 4.44 18.27 -4.74
CA ARG A 31 5.09 19.58 -4.95
C ARG A 31 4.77 20.59 -3.87
N SER A 32 3.55 20.55 -3.31
CA SER A 32 3.08 21.51 -2.31
C SER A 32 3.47 21.14 -0.89
N HIS A 33 3.93 19.93 -0.63
CA HIS A 33 4.23 19.42 0.71
C HIS A 33 5.66 18.87 0.78
N PRO A 34 6.68 19.73 1.01
CA PRO A 34 8.08 19.31 1.14
C PRO A 34 8.25 18.23 2.24
N GLY A 35 8.78 17.08 1.84
CA GLY A 35 8.84 15.87 2.67
C GLY A 35 7.90 14.76 2.17
N SER A 36 6.97 15.08 1.26
CA SER A 36 6.17 14.10 0.54
C SER A 36 6.94 13.54 -0.66
N LEU A 37 6.78 12.25 -0.93
CA LEU A 37 7.41 11.55 -2.03
C LEU A 37 6.44 10.51 -2.60
N PHE A 38 6.41 10.39 -3.92
CA PHE A 38 5.70 9.33 -4.62
C PHE A 38 6.70 8.54 -5.47
N GLN A 39 6.79 7.24 -5.22
CA GLN A 39 7.72 6.34 -5.88
C GLN A 39 6.95 5.30 -6.68
N ILE A 40 7.47 4.96 -7.86
CA ILE A 40 6.99 3.83 -8.66
C ILE A 40 8.15 2.85 -8.83
N ASN A 41 7.95 1.63 -8.36
CA ASN A 41 8.87 0.52 -8.51
C ASN A 41 8.46 -0.31 -9.72
N THR A 42 9.41 -0.66 -10.58
CA THR A 42 9.21 -1.63 -11.65
C THR A 42 9.37 -3.03 -11.10
N LEU A 43 8.41 -3.89 -11.40
CA LEU A 43 8.39 -5.30 -11.01
C LEU A 43 8.56 -6.15 -12.26
N GLY A 44 9.48 -7.11 -12.21
CA GLY A 44 9.74 -7.94 -13.39
C GLY A 44 10.64 -9.13 -13.09
N GLY A 45 11.14 -9.77 -14.13
CA GLY A 45 12.05 -10.91 -14.00
C GLY A 45 11.47 -12.02 -13.14
N GLN A 46 12.16 -12.39 -12.07
CA GLN A 46 11.77 -13.47 -11.17
C GLN A 46 10.51 -13.20 -10.34
N ILE A 47 10.07 -11.95 -10.22
CA ILE A 47 8.82 -11.64 -9.50
C ILE A 47 7.63 -12.23 -10.26
N ILE A 48 7.58 -12.07 -11.59
CA ILE A 48 6.50 -12.59 -12.44
C ILE A 48 6.54 -14.12 -12.47
N ASN A 49 7.73 -14.70 -12.53
CA ASN A 49 7.95 -16.14 -12.69
C ASN A 49 8.09 -16.89 -11.35
N GLY A 50 7.85 -16.22 -10.23
CA GLY A 50 7.98 -16.84 -8.92
C GLY A 50 6.91 -17.89 -8.65
N PRO A 51 7.17 -18.84 -7.71
CA PRO A 51 6.22 -19.87 -7.36
C PRO A 51 4.96 -19.28 -6.71
N ASP A 52 3.88 -20.07 -6.71
CA ASP A 52 2.66 -19.74 -5.99
C ASP A 52 2.95 -19.48 -4.51
N SER A 53 2.41 -18.38 -3.99
CA SER A 53 2.64 -17.94 -2.62
C SER A 53 1.54 -16.99 -2.17
N ALA A 54 1.62 -16.50 -0.94
CA ALA A 54 0.75 -15.43 -0.42
C ALA A 54 0.87 -14.09 -1.18
N TYR A 55 1.89 -13.92 -2.03
CA TYR A 55 2.06 -12.73 -2.87
C TYR A 55 1.16 -12.82 -4.12
N ALA A 56 -0.03 -12.24 -4.04
CA ALA A 56 -1.10 -12.40 -5.03
C ALA A 56 -0.92 -11.55 -6.32
N HIS A 57 -0.07 -10.51 -6.30
CA HIS A 57 -0.07 -9.45 -7.32
C HIS A 57 1.11 -9.53 -8.31
N ARG A 58 1.59 -10.74 -8.62
CA ARG A 58 2.76 -10.97 -9.49
C ARG A 58 2.59 -10.48 -10.93
N ALA A 59 1.35 -10.45 -11.42
CA ALA A 59 1.04 -10.05 -12.79
C ALA A 59 1.16 -8.54 -13.04
N PHE A 60 1.33 -7.73 -11.99
CA PHE A 60 1.47 -6.29 -12.15
C PHE A 60 2.94 -5.88 -12.33
N PRO A 61 3.26 -5.12 -13.40
CA PRO A 61 4.63 -4.67 -13.65
C PRO A 61 5.07 -3.46 -12.82
N PHE A 62 4.13 -2.77 -12.14
CA PHE A 62 4.43 -1.57 -11.38
C PHE A 62 3.78 -1.59 -10.00
N LEU A 63 4.51 -1.09 -9.01
CA LEU A 63 4.04 -0.87 -7.64
C LEU A 63 4.34 0.57 -7.22
N GLY A 64 3.30 1.32 -6.83
CA GLY A 64 3.44 2.64 -6.25
C GLY A 64 3.58 2.61 -4.73
N GLU A 65 4.33 3.57 -4.22
CA GLU A 65 4.46 3.88 -2.79
C GLU A 65 4.38 5.38 -2.58
N ALA A 66 3.55 5.81 -1.63
CA ALA A 66 3.53 7.17 -1.13
C ALA A 66 4.24 7.23 0.22
N GLN A 67 5.12 8.21 0.40
CA GLN A 67 5.94 8.39 1.58
C GLN A 67 5.87 9.85 2.05
N ALA A 68 5.96 10.05 3.36
CA ALA A 68 6.01 11.36 3.99
C ALA A 68 7.04 11.35 5.12
N TYR A 69 7.91 12.35 5.15
CA TYR A 69 9.02 12.46 6.10
C TYR A 69 8.99 13.82 6.79
N TRP A 70 9.22 13.83 8.11
CA TRP A 70 9.31 15.06 8.91
C TRP A 70 10.37 14.91 9.99
N THR A 71 10.80 16.03 10.57
CA THR A 71 11.73 16.00 11.71
C THR A 71 10.92 15.90 13.01
N ALA A 72 11.47 15.21 14.01
CA ALA A 72 10.85 15.12 15.31
C ALA A 72 10.61 16.54 15.90
N GLY A 73 9.39 16.82 16.36
CA GLY A 73 8.98 18.13 16.86
C GLY A 73 8.28 19.05 15.84
N GLU A 74 8.37 18.75 14.53
CA GLU A 74 7.65 19.51 13.48
C GLU A 74 6.17 19.08 13.38
N ASN A 75 5.37 19.28 14.43
CA ASN A 75 3.99 18.77 14.49
C ASN A 75 3.08 19.31 13.39
N ALA A 76 3.13 20.60 13.09
CA ALA A 76 2.31 21.21 12.03
C ALA A 76 2.67 20.64 10.65
N LYS A 77 3.96 20.44 10.36
CA LYS A 77 4.42 19.79 9.13
C LYS A 77 3.97 18.33 9.06
N ARG A 78 4.08 17.59 10.16
CA ARG A 78 3.58 16.22 10.26
C ARG A 78 2.09 16.14 9.92
N GLU A 79 1.25 17.00 10.51
CA GLU A 79 -0.19 17.03 10.26
C GLU A 79 -0.49 17.32 8.78
N SER A 80 0.13 18.35 8.21
CA SER A 80 0.01 18.70 6.80
C SER A 80 0.40 17.55 5.87
N LEU A 81 1.50 16.83 6.16
CA LEU A 81 1.95 15.67 5.39
C LEU A 81 1.01 14.47 5.51
N LEU A 82 0.41 14.25 6.69
CA LEU A 82 -0.58 13.18 6.88
C LEU A 82 -1.87 13.47 6.11
N GLU A 83 -2.33 14.72 6.08
CA GLU A 83 -3.47 15.14 5.26
C GLU A 83 -3.19 15.00 3.76
N SER A 84 -2.01 15.43 3.30
CA SER A 84 -1.57 15.24 1.92
C SER A 84 -1.53 13.76 1.54
N SER A 85 -0.99 12.92 2.41
CA SER A 85 -0.98 11.47 2.22
C SER A 85 -2.38 10.88 2.07
N GLU A 86 -3.36 11.39 2.83
CA GLU A 86 -4.76 10.94 2.73
C GLU A 86 -5.39 11.40 1.41
N ARG A 87 -5.12 12.62 0.93
CA ARG A 87 -5.58 13.09 -0.40
C ARG A 87 -5.01 12.23 -1.53
N ILE A 88 -3.71 11.88 -1.47
CA ILE A 88 -3.08 10.96 -2.43
C ILE A 88 -3.79 9.60 -2.39
N ARG A 89 -4.04 9.03 -1.21
CA ARG A 89 -4.74 7.76 -1.06
C ARG A 89 -6.15 7.79 -1.68
N LEU A 90 -6.89 8.87 -1.47
CA LEU A 90 -8.22 9.05 -2.03
C LEU A 90 -8.19 9.22 -3.56
N ALA A 91 -7.20 9.93 -4.11
CA ALA A 91 -7.00 10.05 -5.55
C ALA A 91 -6.76 8.69 -6.22
N ILE A 92 -5.90 7.86 -5.62
CA ILE A 92 -5.63 6.50 -6.06
C ILE A 92 -6.90 5.62 -6.01
N ALA A 93 -7.68 5.72 -4.93
CA ALA A 93 -8.93 4.97 -4.80
C ALA A 93 -9.97 5.40 -5.88
N ARG A 94 -10.09 6.71 -6.15
CA ARG A 94 -10.97 7.23 -7.22
C ARG A 94 -10.52 6.79 -8.61
N ALA A 95 -9.23 6.56 -8.83
CA ALA A 95 -8.69 5.99 -10.06
C ALA A 95 -8.98 4.49 -10.21
N GLY A 96 -9.66 3.86 -9.25
CA GLY A 96 -10.00 2.43 -9.30
C GLY A 96 -8.86 1.49 -8.92
N ILE A 97 -7.79 2.01 -8.34
CA ILE A 97 -6.63 1.21 -7.91
C ILE A 97 -6.94 0.64 -6.53
N THR A 98 -7.18 -0.67 -6.47
CA THR A 98 -7.64 -1.39 -5.27
C THR A 98 -6.70 -2.48 -4.79
N ARG A 99 -5.67 -2.83 -5.58
CA ARG A 99 -4.68 -3.85 -5.21
C ARG A 99 -3.48 -3.17 -4.56
N HIS A 100 -3.11 -3.63 -3.35
CA HIS A 100 -2.11 -2.98 -2.52
C HIS A 100 -1.07 -3.96 -2.00
N TYR A 101 0.14 -3.46 -1.74
CA TYR A 101 1.23 -4.27 -1.20
C TYR A 101 1.15 -4.39 0.31
N ARG A 102 1.12 -5.63 0.82
CA ARG A 102 0.95 -5.92 2.24
C ARG A 102 2.05 -5.33 3.13
N ASN A 103 3.27 -5.18 2.61
CA ASN A 103 4.38 -4.63 3.39
C ASN A 103 4.43 -3.08 3.41
N TYR A 104 3.55 -2.41 2.66
CA TYR A 104 3.26 -0.98 2.78
C TYR A 104 1.83 -0.80 3.29
N PRO A 105 1.55 -1.19 4.55
CA PRO A 105 0.19 -1.34 5.03
C PRO A 105 -0.50 -0.01 5.30
N SER A 106 -1.83 0.00 5.20
CA SER A 106 -2.68 1.05 5.73
C SER A 106 -3.96 0.45 6.30
N LEU A 107 -4.34 0.87 7.50
CA LEU A 107 -5.62 0.49 8.10
C LEU A 107 -6.83 1.11 7.37
N LYS A 108 -6.58 1.97 6.38
CA LYS A 108 -7.60 2.62 5.54
C LYS A 108 -7.97 1.82 4.29
N PHE A 109 -7.30 0.71 4.00
CA PHE A 109 -7.66 -0.16 2.89
C PHE A 109 -8.79 -1.11 3.31
N GLU A 110 -9.92 -1.01 2.62
CA GLU A 110 -11.09 -1.86 2.85
C GLU A 110 -11.71 -2.30 1.51
N PRO A 111 -12.02 -3.59 1.32
CA PRO A 111 -11.64 -4.70 2.18
C PRO A 111 -10.15 -5.05 2.03
N TRP A 112 -9.39 -4.98 3.10
CA TRP A 112 -7.94 -5.20 3.08
C TRP A 112 -7.55 -6.63 2.68
N GLN A 113 -8.41 -7.60 2.95
CA GLN A 113 -8.20 -9.00 2.55
C GLN A 113 -8.03 -9.13 1.04
N ASP A 114 -8.96 -8.52 0.30
CA ASP A 114 -8.91 -8.52 -1.15
C ASP A 114 -7.79 -7.62 -1.67
N ALA A 115 -7.60 -6.46 -1.06
CA ALA A 115 -6.55 -5.51 -1.46
C ALA A 115 -5.14 -6.13 -1.37
N TYR A 116 -4.83 -6.90 -0.33
CA TYR A 116 -3.50 -7.47 -0.11
C TYR A 116 -3.33 -8.86 -0.69
N TYR A 117 -4.37 -9.71 -0.63
CA TYR A 117 -4.24 -11.13 -0.89
C TYR A 117 -5.13 -11.63 -2.03
N GLY A 118 -6.20 -10.88 -2.38
CA GLY A 118 -7.10 -11.28 -3.44
C GLY A 118 -7.60 -12.73 -3.27
N ALA A 119 -7.54 -13.50 -4.34
CA ALA A 119 -8.02 -14.89 -4.35
C ALA A 119 -7.20 -15.85 -3.47
N THR A 120 -6.03 -15.44 -2.94
CA THR A 120 -5.23 -16.31 -2.05
C THR A 120 -5.69 -16.27 -0.59
N TYR A 121 -6.56 -15.32 -0.21
CA TYR A 121 -6.97 -15.13 1.17
C TYR A 121 -7.63 -16.38 1.80
N PRO A 122 -8.54 -17.11 1.13
CA PRO A 122 -9.12 -18.35 1.69
C PRO A 122 -8.08 -19.43 2.02
N THR A 123 -7.02 -19.54 1.20
CA THR A 123 -5.91 -20.46 1.50
C THR A 123 -5.16 -20.04 2.77
N LEU A 124 -4.95 -18.73 2.97
CA LEU A 124 -4.33 -18.21 4.18
C LEU A 124 -5.21 -18.45 5.41
N GLN A 125 -6.53 -18.37 5.28
CA GLN A 125 -7.47 -18.72 6.36
C GLN A 125 -7.36 -20.19 6.75
N ALA A 126 -7.29 -21.11 5.78
CA ALA A 126 -7.08 -22.52 6.05
C ALA A 126 -5.75 -22.80 6.76
N ILE A 127 -4.68 -22.10 6.35
CA ILE A 127 -3.37 -22.18 7.03
C ILE A 127 -3.48 -21.64 8.46
N LYS A 128 -4.12 -20.49 8.64
CA LYS A 128 -4.33 -19.88 9.95
C LYS A 128 -5.08 -20.83 10.90
N LEU A 129 -6.17 -21.41 10.44
CA LEU A 129 -6.95 -22.39 11.22
C LEU A 129 -6.12 -23.61 11.63
N ARG A 130 -5.22 -24.07 10.76
CA ARG A 130 -4.36 -25.22 11.05
C ARG A 130 -3.25 -24.93 12.07
N TYR A 131 -2.61 -23.76 12.00
CA TYR A 131 -1.39 -23.46 12.75
C TYR A 131 -1.60 -22.53 13.95
N ASP A 132 -2.70 -21.79 13.95
CA ASP A 132 -3.07 -20.86 15.02
C ASP A 132 -4.60 -20.82 15.20
N PRO A 133 -5.22 -21.97 15.56
CA PRO A 133 -6.68 -22.08 15.67
C PRO A 133 -7.25 -21.18 16.77
N GLU A 134 -6.47 -20.88 17.80
CA GLU A 134 -6.88 -20.01 18.90
C GLU A 134 -6.63 -18.51 18.62
N ASN A 135 -6.13 -18.18 17.41
CA ASN A 135 -5.83 -16.82 16.99
C ASN A 135 -4.93 -16.05 17.99
N VAL A 136 -3.89 -16.71 18.49
CA VAL A 136 -2.91 -16.11 19.42
C VAL A 136 -2.09 -15.03 18.73
N ILE A 137 -1.65 -15.27 17.46
CA ILE A 137 -0.91 -14.33 16.64
C ILE A 137 -1.92 -13.45 15.91
N ARG A 138 -2.14 -12.23 16.40
CA ARG A 138 -3.15 -11.30 15.89
C ARG A 138 -2.71 -9.85 15.90
N HIS A 139 -3.19 -9.08 14.93
CA HIS A 139 -3.13 -7.61 14.83
C HIS A 139 -4.31 -7.12 13.96
N ALA A 140 -4.48 -5.80 13.79
CA ALA A 140 -5.66 -5.21 13.15
C ALA A 140 -5.99 -5.76 11.75
N GLN A 141 -4.98 -6.19 10.98
CA GLN A 141 -5.15 -6.78 9.64
C GLN A 141 -4.46 -8.15 9.55
N SER A 142 -4.51 -8.94 10.62
CA SER A 142 -4.06 -10.34 10.57
C SER A 142 -5.11 -11.21 9.88
N VAL A 143 -4.63 -12.27 9.21
CA VAL A 143 -5.52 -13.29 8.68
C VAL A 143 -6.30 -13.90 9.84
N VAL A 144 -7.60 -14.01 9.69
CA VAL A 144 -8.51 -14.66 10.65
C VAL A 144 -9.07 -15.95 10.02
N ALA A 145 -9.23 -16.98 10.84
CA ALA A 145 -9.82 -18.26 10.44
C ALA A 145 -11.33 -18.14 10.22
#